data_658cbaa687d57cb1624cc98758f71f27
#
_entry.id   658cbaa687d57cb1624cc98758f71f27
#
_cell.length_a   1.000
_cell.length_b   1.000
_cell.length_c   1.000
_cell.angle_alpha   90.00
_cell.angle_beta   90.00
_cell.angle_gamma   90.00
#
_symmetry.space_group_name_H-M   'P 1'
#
loop_
_entity.id
_entity.type
_entity.pdbx_description
1 polymer ?
#
loop_
_entity_poly.entity_id
_entity_poly.type
_entity_poly.pdbx_seq_one_letter_code
_entity_poly.pdbx_strand_id
1 'polypeptide(L)'
;MLTIEVNSLSRLFNSRVAVDGISFTVEAGEIFGFLGPNGAGKTTTIRMLTGQLRPSSGTARVAGCDVVSERDMLKPQIGVVFEYQNVYERLTAWDNLVFTARLYGVPKRRVSEVLAQVGLSERTHEMVRKYSNGMKQRLLIARALLPEPKVLFLDEPTRGLDPHMARGIREFVSELAKSGTTVFLTTHYMEEADRICNRVAIIDQGRIMALDTPASLKMTNGGGETTLEDVFLKLTGSLLFNDEESVK
;
A
#
# COMPACT_ATOMS: atom_id res chain seq x y z
N MET A 1 14.09 -12.58 -6.95
CA MET A 1 12.91 -13.32 -7.39
C MET A 1 11.76 -12.36 -7.47
N LEU A 2 10.99 -12.33 -8.59
CA LEU A 2 9.87 -11.42 -8.74
C LEU A 2 8.69 -11.87 -7.87
N THR A 3 8.09 -10.91 -7.16
CA THR A 3 6.92 -11.14 -6.30
C THR A 3 5.65 -10.54 -6.89
N ILE A 4 5.78 -9.44 -7.66
CA ILE A 4 4.69 -8.87 -8.44
C ILE A 4 5.16 -8.70 -9.88
N GLU A 5 4.35 -9.14 -10.83
CA GLU A 5 4.57 -9.02 -12.27
C GLU A 5 3.30 -8.46 -12.91
N VAL A 6 3.42 -7.35 -13.60
CA VAL A 6 2.31 -6.63 -14.24
C VAL A 6 2.64 -6.38 -15.70
N ASN A 7 1.75 -6.81 -16.60
CA ASN A 7 1.94 -6.70 -18.05
C ASN A 7 0.72 -6.05 -18.72
N SER A 8 0.89 -4.83 -19.22
CA SER A 8 -0.11 -4.03 -19.96
C SER A 8 -1.48 -4.00 -19.27
N LEU A 9 -1.46 -3.87 -17.93
CA LEU A 9 -2.66 -3.94 -17.09
C LEU A 9 -3.50 -2.69 -17.29
N SER A 10 -4.79 -2.87 -17.59
CA SER A 10 -5.71 -1.75 -17.81
C SER A 10 -7.03 -1.94 -17.10
N ARG A 11 -7.68 -0.83 -16.73
CA ARG A 11 -9.03 -0.81 -16.20
C ARG A 11 -9.86 0.34 -16.78
N LEU A 12 -10.96 -0.04 -17.41
CA LEU A 12 -12.03 0.86 -17.87
C LEU A 12 -13.22 0.80 -16.91
N PHE A 13 -13.78 1.95 -16.58
CA PHE A 13 -15.10 2.09 -15.94
C PHE A 13 -15.99 2.89 -16.90
N ASN A 14 -16.95 2.22 -17.52
CA ASN A 14 -17.77 2.81 -18.59
C ASN A 14 -16.87 3.43 -19.69
N SER A 15 -16.86 4.76 -19.82
CA SER A 15 -16.03 5.50 -20.78
C SER A 15 -14.71 6.04 -20.18
N ARG A 16 -14.48 5.92 -18.85
CA ARG A 16 -13.30 6.46 -18.17
C ARG A 16 -12.23 5.38 -18.04
N VAL A 17 -11.05 5.66 -18.59
CA VAL A 17 -9.84 4.86 -18.36
C VAL A 17 -9.27 5.24 -17.00
N ALA A 18 -9.26 4.31 -16.05
CA ALA A 18 -8.69 4.52 -14.72
C ALA A 18 -7.24 4.06 -14.62
N VAL A 19 -6.88 3.02 -15.39
CA VAL A 19 -5.51 2.51 -15.53
C VAL A 19 -5.33 2.12 -17.00
N ASP A 20 -4.23 2.54 -17.61
CA ASP A 20 -3.99 2.43 -19.05
C ASP A 20 -2.65 1.75 -19.35
N GLY A 21 -2.66 0.45 -19.56
CA GLY A 21 -1.55 -0.35 -20.07
C GLY A 21 -0.29 -0.35 -19.21
N ILE A 22 -0.41 -0.27 -17.88
CA ILE A 22 0.76 -0.22 -17.00
C ILE A 22 1.50 -1.55 -16.98
N SER A 23 2.85 -1.48 -16.96
CA SER A 23 3.73 -2.65 -16.85
C SER A 23 4.86 -2.35 -15.88
N PHE A 24 5.07 -3.24 -14.91
CA PHE A 24 6.18 -3.16 -13.94
C PHE A 24 6.37 -4.48 -13.21
N THR A 25 7.48 -4.59 -12.50
CA THR A 25 7.80 -5.73 -11.64
C THR A 25 8.23 -5.27 -10.26
N VAL A 26 8.01 -6.10 -9.23
CA VAL A 26 8.48 -5.87 -7.86
C VAL A 26 9.23 -7.11 -7.39
N GLU A 27 10.41 -6.91 -6.78
CA GLU A 27 11.24 -7.97 -6.26
C GLU A 27 10.83 -8.38 -4.83
N ALA A 28 11.23 -9.59 -4.42
CA ALA A 28 10.97 -10.07 -3.07
C ALA A 28 11.74 -9.22 -2.03
N GLY A 29 11.03 -8.80 -0.97
CA GLY A 29 11.58 -7.96 0.10
C GLY A 29 11.76 -6.48 -0.27
N GLU A 30 11.32 -6.08 -1.47
CA GLU A 30 11.35 -4.69 -1.92
C GLU A 30 10.22 -3.86 -1.29
N ILE A 31 10.51 -2.60 -0.96
CA ILE A 31 9.50 -1.56 -0.74
C ILE A 31 9.31 -0.81 -2.05
N PHE A 32 8.20 -1.05 -2.72
CA PHE A 32 7.86 -0.42 -3.99
C PHE A 32 6.82 0.67 -3.78
N GLY A 33 7.18 1.91 -4.12
CA GLY A 33 6.30 3.07 -4.05
C GLY A 33 5.52 3.27 -5.36
N PHE A 34 4.21 3.50 -5.25
CA PHE A 34 3.34 3.81 -6.39
C PHE A 34 2.74 5.20 -6.18
N LEU A 35 3.36 6.21 -6.78
CA LEU A 35 3.23 7.61 -6.45
C LEU A 35 2.37 8.35 -7.47
N GLY A 36 1.48 9.21 -7.01
CA GLY A 36 0.68 10.03 -7.91
C GLY A 36 -0.43 10.79 -7.18
N PRO A 37 -1.09 11.74 -7.87
CA PRO A 37 -2.16 12.53 -7.30
C PRO A 37 -3.43 11.68 -7.06
N ASN A 38 -4.41 12.29 -6.41
CA ASN A 38 -5.72 11.66 -6.26
C ASN A 38 -6.36 11.45 -7.65
N GLY A 39 -6.95 10.28 -7.84
CA GLY A 39 -7.54 9.92 -9.14
C GLY A 39 -6.55 9.39 -10.19
N ALA A 40 -5.24 9.32 -9.93
CA ALA A 40 -4.24 8.80 -10.87
C ALA A 40 -4.35 7.29 -11.16
N GLY A 41 -5.15 6.54 -10.39
CA GLY A 41 -5.33 5.09 -10.58
C GLY A 41 -4.70 4.21 -9.50
N LYS A 42 -4.10 4.77 -8.43
CA LYS A 42 -3.38 4.04 -7.38
C LYS A 42 -4.22 2.94 -6.71
N THR A 43 -5.33 3.32 -6.08
CA THR A 43 -6.26 2.37 -5.42
C THR A 43 -6.88 1.37 -6.41
N THR A 44 -7.15 1.80 -7.65
CA THR A 44 -7.65 0.91 -8.71
C THR A 44 -6.62 -0.17 -9.03
N THR A 45 -5.35 0.19 -9.13
CA THR A 45 -4.25 -0.74 -9.34
C THR A 45 -4.13 -1.73 -8.17
N ILE A 46 -4.12 -1.26 -6.92
CA ILE A 46 -4.13 -2.17 -5.75
C ILE A 46 -5.31 -3.15 -5.82
N ARG A 47 -6.53 -2.67 -6.11
CA ARG A 47 -7.70 -3.56 -6.20
C ARG A 47 -7.58 -4.61 -7.29
N MET A 48 -6.92 -4.31 -8.41
CA MET A 48 -6.64 -5.31 -9.46
C MET A 48 -5.58 -6.32 -8.97
N LEU A 49 -4.48 -5.86 -8.40
CA LEU A 49 -3.39 -6.72 -7.91
C LEU A 49 -3.82 -7.63 -6.75
N THR A 50 -4.78 -7.19 -5.95
CA THR A 50 -5.34 -7.98 -4.83
C THR A 50 -6.53 -8.88 -5.26
N GLY A 51 -6.84 -8.92 -6.55
CA GLY A 51 -7.93 -9.72 -7.11
C GLY A 51 -9.34 -9.23 -6.73
N GLN A 52 -9.48 -8.04 -6.14
CA GLN A 52 -10.79 -7.45 -5.79
C GLN A 52 -11.49 -6.84 -7.00
N LEU A 53 -10.74 -6.44 -8.00
CA LEU A 53 -11.23 -5.86 -9.24
C LEU A 53 -10.61 -6.60 -10.42
N ARG A 54 -11.46 -7.10 -11.33
CA ARG A 54 -10.97 -7.75 -12.55
C ARG A 54 -10.42 -6.69 -13.51
N PRO A 55 -9.19 -6.87 -14.06
CA PRO A 55 -8.69 -6.02 -15.14
C PRO A 55 -9.60 -6.04 -16.37
N SER A 56 -9.62 -4.96 -17.14
CA SER A 56 -10.29 -4.91 -18.44
C SER A 56 -9.41 -5.57 -19.52
N SER A 57 -8.09 -5.42 -19.41
CA SER A 57 -7.08 -6.08 -20.26
C SER A 57 -5.75 -6.19 -19.52
N GLY A 58 -4.80 -6.93 -20.11
CA GLY A 58 -3.50 -7.21 -19.50
C GLY A 58 -3.57 -8.31 -18.46
N THR A 59 -2.43 -8.59 -17.83
CA THR A 59 -2.27 -9.66 -16.82
C THR A 59 -1.47 -9.18 -15.63
N ALA A 60 -1.70 -9.78 -14.46
CA ALA A 60 -0.86 -9.58 -13.30
C ALA A 60 -0.72 -10.88 -12.50
N ARG A 61 0.47 -11.10 -11.95
CA ARG A 61 0.75 -12.16 -10.99
C ARG A 61 1.29 -11.54 -9.70
N VAL A 62 0.81 -12.04 -8.56
CA VAL A 62 1.24 -11.60 -7.23
C VAL A 62 1.53 -12.83 -6.39
N ALA A 63 2.68 -12.87 -5.74
CA ALA A 63 3.15 -14.03 -4.96
C ALA A 63 3.10 -15.36 -5.74
N GLY A 64 3.29 -15.29 -7.07
CA GLY A 64 3.21 -16.44 -7.98
C GLY A 64 1.80 -16.80 -8.46
N CYS A 65 0.73 -16.16 -7.94
CA CYS A 65 -0.65 -16.41 -8.31
C CYS A 65 -1.16 -15.40 -9.35
N ASP A 66 -1.89 -15.87 -10.36
CA ASP A 66 -2.64 -14.99 -11.27
C ASP A 66 -3.82 -14.34 -10.55
N VAL A 67 -3.91 -12.99 -10.65
CA VAL A 67 -4.87 -12.20 -9.87
C VAL A 67 -6.34 -12.42 -10.26
N VAL A 68 -6.61 -13.10 -11.38
CA VAL A 68 -7.97 -13.37 -11.88
C VAL A 68 -8.36 -14.83 -11.65
N SER A 69 -7.55 -15.76 -12.13
CA SER A 69 -7.88 -17.19 -12.13
C SER A 69 -7.50 -17.90 -10.82
N GLU A 70 -6.52 -17.38 -10.06
CA GLU A 70 -5.99 -18.01 -8.85
C GLU A 70 -6.28 -17.18 -7.57
N ARG A 71 -7.40 -16.42 -7.55
CA ARG A 71 -7.75 -15.47 -6.47
C ARG A 71 -7.82 -16.11 -5.08
N ASP A 72 -8.29 -17.33 -4.97
CA ASP A 72 -8.43 -18.00 -3.68
C ASP A 72 -7.08 -18.46 -3.14
N MET A 73 -6.13 -18.79 -4.01
CA MET A 73 -4.74 -19.07 -3.65
C MET A 73 -3.97 -17.78 -3.32
N LEU A 74 -4.31 -16.67 -3.96
CA LEU A 74 -3.70 -15.35 -3.73
C LEU A 74 -4.05 -14.78 -2.34
N LYS A 75 -5.32 -14.85 -1.92
CA LYS A 75 -5.81 -14.22 -0.68
C LYS A 75 -4.96 -14.48 0.58
N PRO A 76 -4.55 -15.72 0.90
CA PRO A 76 -3.70 -15.97 2.06
C PRO A 76 -2.25 -15.51 1.88
N GLN A 77 -1.82 -15.20 0.66
CA GLN A 77 -0.45 -14.76 0.36
C GLN A 77 -0.27 -13.24 0.48
N ILE A 78 -1.36 -12.49 0.64
CA ILE A 78 -1.34 -11.03 0.66
C ILE A 78 -2.01 -10.46 1.90
N GLY A 79 -1.46 -9.34 2.40
CA GLY A 79 -2.10 -8.46 3.36
C GLY A 79 -2.51 -7.15 2.68
N VAL A 80 -3.66 -6.60 3.02
CA VAL A 80 -4.14 -5.35 2.40
C VAL A 80 -4.65 -4.39 3.46
N VAL A 81 -4.16 -3.16 3.41
CA VAL A 81 -4.66 -2.03 4.20
C VAL A 81 -5.07 -0.94 3.23
N PHE A 82 -6.36 -0.63 3.19
CA PHE A 82 -6.89 0.47 2.39
C PHE A 82 -6.87 1.78 3.17
N GLU A 83 -6.93 2.89 2.46
CA GLU A 83 -6.97 4.25 2.99
C GLU A 83 -8.04 4.46 4.08
N TYR A 84 -9.25 3.93 3.85
CA TYR A 84 -10.34 4.06 4.82
C TYR A 84 -10.21 3.04 5.95
N GLN A 85 -10.19 3.54 7.19
CA GLN A 85 -10.07 2.71 8.39
C GLN A 85 -11.36 1.92 8.64
N ASN A 86 -11.35 0.62 8.34
CA ASN A 86 -12.47 -0.30 8.49
C ASN A 86 -12.28 -1.23 9.70
N VAL A 87 -12.15 -0.66 10.90
CA VAL A 87 -12.08 -1.37 12.16
C VAL A 87 -13.43 -1.39 12.88
N TYR A 88 -13.69 -2.43 13.65
CA TYR A 88 -14.88 -2.50 14.50
C TYR A 88 -14.63 -1.73 15.80
N GLU A 89 -15.02 -0.47 15.85
CA GLU A 89 -14.71 0.46 16.94
C GLU A 89 -15.31 0.06 18.29
N ARG A 90 -16.41 -0.71 18.31
CA ARG A 90 -17.08 -1.22 19.50
C ARG A 90 -16.49 -2.52 20.03
N LEU A 91 -15.53 -3.08 19.33
CA LEU A 91 -14.78 -4.26 19.76
C LEU A 91 -13.40 -3.85 20.30
N THR A 92 -12.78 -4.74 21.05
CA THR A 92 -11.37 -4.60 21.46
C THR A 92 -10.44 -4.86 20.27
N ALA A 93 -9.16 -4.49 20.38
CA ALA A 93 -8.17 -4.84 19.36
C ALA A 93 -8.06 -6.37 19.24
N TRP A 94 -8.08 -7.08 20.35
CA TRP A 94 -8.10 -8.53 20.39
C TRP A 94 -9.26 -9.12 19.57
N ASP A 95 -10.48 -8.68 19.84
CA ASP A 95 -11.68 -9.22 19.18
C ASP A 95 -11.69 -8.91 17.67
N ASN A 96 -11.24 -7.72 17.28
CA ASN A 96 -11.04 -7.36 15.86
C ASN A 96 -10.12 -8.37 15.15
N LEU A 97 -8.98 -8.71 15.77
CA LEU A 97 -8.02 -9.63 15.17
C LEU A 97 -8.46 -11.09 15.26
N VAL A 98 -9.07 -11.52 16.38
CA VAL A 98 -9.62 -12.88 16.52
C VAL A 98 -10.69 -13.17 15.49
N PHE A 99 -11.56 -12.19 15.19
CA PHE A 99 -12.55 -12.33 14.13
C PHE A 99 -11.87 -12.65 12.77
N THR A 100 -10.85 -11.87 12.41
CA THR A 100 -10.11 -12.08 11.15
C THR A 100 -9.29 -13.37 11.18
N ALA A 101 -8.63 -13.69 12.30
CA ALA A 101 -7.85 -14.91 12.47
C ALA A 101 -8.71 -16.17 12.22
N ARG A 102 -9.97 -16.17 12.68
CA ARG A 102 -10.92 -17.26 12.39
C ARG A 102 -11.23 -17.41 10.92
N LEU A 103 -11.37 -16.31 10.17
CA LEU A 103 -11.63 -16.34 8.73
C LEU A 103 -10.48 -16.97 7.93
N TYR A 104 -9.23 -16.74 8.39
CA TYR A 104 -8.03 -17.28 7.75
C TYR A 104 -7.57 -18.61 8.35
N GLY A 105 -8.26 -19.18 9.35
CA GLY A 105 -7.83 -20.40 10.06
C GLY A 105 -6.54 -20.21 10.86
N VAL A 106 -6.20 -18.99 11.24
CA VAL A 106 -4.98 -18.64 11.97
C VAL A 106 -5.16 -18.86 13.48
N PRO A 107 -4.20 -19.47 14.17
CA PRO A 107 -4.32 -19.74 15.61
C PRO A 107 -4.29 -18.44 16.44
N LYS A 108 -5.01 -18.42 17.59
CA LYS A 108 -5.09 -17.23 18.45
C LYS A 108 -3.74 -16.71 18.95
N ARG A 109 -2.71 -17.57 19.10
CA ARG A 109 -1.35 -17.14 19.48
C ARG A 109 -0.81 -16.09 18.51
N ARG A 110 -1.13 -16.21 17.22
CA ARG A 110 -0.69 -15.27 16.19
C ARG A 110 -1.26 -13.86 16.41
N VAL A 111 -2.45 -13.77 17.02
CA VAL A 111 -3.05 -12.47 17.38
C VAL A 111 -2.18 -11.74 18.40
N SER A 112 -1.67 -12.42 19.42
CA SER A 112 -0.74 -11.82 20.39
C SER A 112 0.57 -11.38 19.73
N GLU A 113 1.10 -12.21 18.83
CA GLU A 113 2.35 -11.93 18.10
C GLU A 113 2.22 -10.66 17.26
N VAL A 114 1.17 -10.54 16.43
CA VAL A 114 1.00 -9.35 15.57
C VAL A 114 0.69 -8.10 16.39
N LEU A 115 -0.05 -8.19 17.50
CA LEU A 115 -0.27 -7.06 18.41
C LEU A 115 1.04 -6.57 19.03
N ALA A 116 1.94 -7.50 19.39
CA ALA A 116 3.27 -7.15 19.88
C ALA A 116 4.12 -6.49 18.77
N GLN A 117 4.13 -7.04 17.56
CA GLN A 117 4.85 -6.48 16.42
C GLN A 117 4.48 -5.02 16.14
N VAL A 118 3.19 -4.68 16.22
CA VAL A 118 2.74 -3.30 15.99
C VAL A 118 2.74 -2.40 17.23
N GLY A 119 3.23 -2.89 18.38
CA GLY A 119 3.34 -2.12 19.63
C GLY A 119 1.99 -1.83 20.28
N LEU A 120 1.02 -2.77 20.22
CA LEU A 120 -0.31 -2.65 20.82
C LEU A 120 -0.58 -3.64 21.96
N SER A 121 0.46 -4.33 22.48
CA SER A 121 0.32 -5.36 23.53
C SER A 121 -0.40 -4.85 24.78
N GLU A 122 -0.05 -3.67 25.28
CA GLU A 122 -0.63 -3.11 26.50
C GLU A 122 -2.07 -2.62 26.33
N ARG A 123 -2.51 -2.44 25.09
CA ARG A 123 -3.82 -1.92 24.73
C ARG A 123 -4.76 -2.98 24.14
N THR A 124 -4.34 -4.24 24.14
CA THR A 124 -5.01 -5.38 23.49
C THR A 124 -6.51 -5.49 23.80
N HIS A 125 -6.89 -5.26 25.07
CA HIS A 125 -8.27 -5.38 25.55
C HIS A 125 -9.02 -4.05 25.66
N GLU A 126 -8.44 -2.96 25.19
CA GLU A 126 -9.10 -1.67 25.11
C GLU A 126 -9.98 -1.59 23.85
N MET A 127 -11.15 -0.95 23.97
CA MET A 127 -12.06 -0.73 22.83
C MET A 127 -11.40 0.18 21.81
N VAL A 128 -11.46 -0.20 20.52
CA VAL A 128 -10.82 0.52 19.40
C VAL A 128 -11.33 1.95 19.22
N ARG A 129 -12.55 2.27 19.65
CA ARG A 129 -13.06 3.67 19.66
C ARG A 129 -12.21 4.65 20.47
N LYS A 130 -11.38 4.14 21.41
CA LYS A 130 -10.46 4.95 22.23
C LYS A 130 -9.08 5.09 21.61
N TYR A 131 -8.83 4.42 20.48
CA TYR A 131 -7.55 4.46 19.80
C TYR A 131 -7.37 5.76 19.03
N SER A 132 -6.14 6.29 19.03
CA SER A 132 -5.75 7.34 18.07
C SER A 132 -5.77 6.80 16.63
N ASN A 133 -5.78 7.69 15.64
CA ASN A 133 -5.72 7.29 14.23
C ASN A 133 -4.46 6.44 13.95
N GLY A 134 -3.31 6.77 14.53
CA GLY A 134 -2.09 5.97 14.39
C GLY A 134 -2.21 4.58 15.02
N MET A 135 -2.88 4.44 16.17
CA MET A 135 -3.15 3.11 16.78
C MET A 135 -4.13 2.30 15.93
N LYS A 136 -5.17 2.93 15.36
CA LYS A 136 -6.09 2.26 14.43
C LYS A 136 -5.33 1.79 13.17
N GLN A 137 -4.43 2.61 12.64
CA GLN A 137 -3.59 2.24 11.50
C GLN A 137 -2.68 1.04 11.82
N ARG A 138 -2.03 1.03 12.97
CA ARG A 138 -1.24 -0.13 13.45
C ARG A 138 -2.08 -1.38 13.59
N LEU A 139 -3.32 -1.27 14.08
CA LEU A 139 -4.25 -2.40 14.18
C LEU A 139 -4.66 -2.94 12.80
N LEU A 140 -4.86 -2.08 11.80
CA LEU A 140 -5.13 -2.48 10.42
C LEU A 140 -3.95 -3.24 9.82
N ILE A 141 -2.72 -2.77 10.06
CA ILE A 141 -1.51 -3.46 9.61
C ILE A 141 -1.38 -4.81 10.34
N ALA A 142 -1.59 -4.88 11.66
CA ALA A 142 -1.61 -6.14 12.42
C ALA A 142 -2.61 -7.14 11.83
N ARG A 143 -3.81 -6.67 11.45
CA ARG A 143 -4.83 -7.50 10.79
C ARG A 143 -4.34 -8.05 9.45
N ALA A 144 -3.67 -7.22 8.65
CA ALA A 144 -3.13 -7.63 7.36
C ALA A 144 -1.96 -8.61 7.49
N LEU A 145 -1.24 -8.61 8.61
CA LEU A 145 -0.11 -9.50 8.91
C LEU A 145 -0.52 -10.85 9.51
N LEU A 146 -1.79 -11.06 9.88
CA LEU A 146 -2.26 -12.31 10.48
C LEU A 146 -1.92 -13.55 9.64
N PRO A 147 -2.18 -13.57 8.30
CA PRO A 147 -1.90 -14.74 7.45
C PRO A 147 -0.43 -14.90 7.06
N GLU A 148 0.50 -14.13 7.61
CA GLU A 148 1.91 -14.11 7.23
C GLU A 148 2.13 -13.87 5.73
N PRO A 149 1.64 -12.72 5.21
CA PRO A 149 1.62 -12.48 3.79
C PRO A 149 3.02 -12.33 3.20
N LYS A 150 3.21 -12.78 1.96
CA LYS A 150 4.43 -12.51 1.17
C LYS A 150 4.47 -11.07 0.67
N VAL A 151 3.28 -10.49 0.40
CA VAL A 151 3.13 -9.12 -0.08
C VAL A 151 2.14 -8.36 0.80
N LEU A 152 2.56 -7.21 1.29
CA LEU A 152 1.72 -6.27 2.02
C LEU A 152 1.41 -5.05 1.14
N PHE A 153 0.13 -4.86 0.84
CA PHE A 153 -0.37 -3.68 0.13
C PHE A 153 -0.84 -2.63 1.13
N LEU A 154 -0.32 -1.41 1.00
CA LEU A 154 -0.64 -0.27 1.87
C LEU A 154 -1.13 0.89 1.00
N ASP A 155 -2.41 1.22 1.07
CA ASP A 155 -3.00 2.36 0.35
C ASP A 155 -3.00 3.58 1.25
N GLU A 156 -2.11 4.57 0.97
CA GLU A 156 -1.92 5.81 1.72
C GLU A 156 -1.74 5.59 3.25
N PRO A 157 -0.76 4.78 3.70
CA PRO A 157 -0.69 4.28 5.08
C PRO A 157 -0.48 5.35 6.14
N THR A 158 0.01 6.54 5.78
CA THR A 158 0.33 7.63 6.70
C THR A 158 -0.62 8.81 6.58
N ARG A 159 -1.61 8.73 5.69
CA ARG A 159 -2.57 9.81 5.45
C ARG A 159 -3.36 10.15 6.73
N GLY A 160 -3.42 11.45 7.05
CA GLY A 160 -4.15 11.94 8.23
C GLY A 160 -3.51 11.60 9.58
N LEU A 161 -2.27 11.13 9.58
CA LEU A 161 -1.48 10.91 10.79
C LEU A 161 -0.60 12.14 11.07
N ASP A 162 -0.37 12.42 12.36
CA ASP A 162 0.64 13.39 12.74
C ASP A 162 2.06 12.91 12.36
N PRO A 163 3.05 13.83 12.25
CA PRO A 163 4.39 13.49 11.78
C PRO A 163 5.10 12.41 12.61
N HIS A 164 4.85 12.36 13.93
CA HIS A 164 5.45 11.36 14.80
C HIS A 164 4.87 9.96 14.53
N MET A 165 3.54 9.86 14.43
CA MET A 165 2.88 8.59 14.11
C MET A 165 3.22 8.10 12.70
N ALA A 166 3.25 9.01 11.71
CA ALA A 166 3.65 8.69 10.34
C ALA A 166 5.08 8.13 10.29
N ARG A 167 6.01 8.73 11.04
CA ARG A 167 7.38 8.22 11.18
C ARG A 167 7.39 6.79 11.74
N GLY A 168 6.64 6.52 12.81
CA GLY A 168 6.58 5.19 13.40
C GLY A 168 6.01 4.12 12.45
N ILE A 169 5.06 4.48 11.56
CA ILE A 169 4.56 3.57 10.52
C ILE A 169 5.64 3.31 9.47
N ARG A 170 6.38 4.32 9.00
CA ARG A 170 7.47 4.15 8.03
C ARG A 170 8.60 3.26 8.57
N GLU A 171 9.02 3.47 9.81
CA GLU A 171 10.03 2.64 10.47
C GLU A 171 9.56 1.18 10.54
N PHE A 172 8.31 0.95 10.93
CA PHE A 172 7.73 -0.39 10.99
C PHE A 172 7.67 -1.06 9.61
N VAL A 173 7.24 -0.34 8.57
CA VAL A 173 7.22 -0.84 7.18
C VAL A 173 8.63 -1.23 6.72
N SER A 174 9.65 -0.43 7.06
CA SER A 174 11.05 -0.73 6.73
C SER A 174 11.55 -1.98 7.44
N GLU A 175 11.14 -2.22 8.70
CA GLU A 175 11.48 -3.45 9.43
C GLU A 175 10.82 -4.68 8.82
N LEU A 176 9.56 -4.58 8.40
CA LEU A 176 8.86 -5.67 7.70
C LEU A 176 9.57 -6.07 6.40
N ALA A 177 10.00 -5.10 5.61
CA ALA A 177 10.71 -5.37 4.38
C ALA A 177 12.07 -6.05 4.65
N LYS A 178 12.84 -5.58 5.65
CA LYS A 178 14.08 -6.22 6.08
C LYS A 178 13.88 -7.65 6.56
N SER A 179 12.71 -7.99 7.10
CA SER A 179 12.35 -9.36 7.49
C SER A 179 11.88 -10.24 6.32
N GLY A 180 11.87 -9.71 5.09
CA GLY A 180 11.55 -10.45 3.87
C GLY A 180 10.14 -10.24 3.31
N THR A 181 9.30 -9.43 3.96
CA THR A 181 7.96 -9.09 3.43
C THR A 181 8.10 -8.07 2.30
N THR A 182 7.57 -8.36 1.12
CA THR A 182 7.49 -7.37 0.03
C THR A 182 6.40 -6.35 0.37
N VAL A 183 6.68 -5.06 0.19
CA VAL A 183 5.70 -4.00 0.46
C VAL A 183 5.43 -3.22 -0.82
N PHE A 184 4.15 -3.15 -1.19
CA PHE A 184 3.65 -2.25 -2.23
C PHE A 184 2.85 -1.15 -1.56
N LEU A 185 3.35 0.07 -1.57
CA LEU A 185 2.67 1.20 -0.96
C LEU A 185 2.28 2.26 -1.99
N THR A 186 1.10 2.85 -1.81
CA THR A 186 0.72 4.06 -2.53
C THR A 186 0.86 5.26 -1.62
N THR A 187 1.26 6.38 -2.18
CA THR A 187 1.28 7.65 -1.48
C THR A 187 1.29 8.81 -2.48
N HIS A 188 0.84 9.98 -2.05
CA HIS A 188 1.03 11.24 -2.74
C HIS A 188 2.11 12.09 -2.05
N TYR A 189 2.66 11.62 -0.92
CA TYR A 189 3.76 12.27 -0.19
C TYR A 189 5.11 11.80 -0.75
N MET A 190 5.72 12.61 -1.61
CA MET A 190 6.98 12.27 -2.30
C MET A 190 8.15 12.07 -1.32
N GLU A 191 8.18 12.86 -0.23
CA GLU A 191 9.19 12.73 0.82
C GLU A 191 9.12 11.36 1.53
N GLU A 192 7.93 10.80 1.72
CA GLU A 192 7.76 9.48 2.30
C GLU A 192 8.40 8.40 1.43
N ALA A 193 8.10 8.44 0.14
CA ALA A 193 8.63 7.47 -0.80
C ALA A 193 10.15 7.61 -0.98
N ASP A 194 10.67 8.84 -1.00
CA ASP A 194 12.11 9.10 -1.08
C ASP A 194 12.88 8.49 0.11
N ARG A 195 12.24 8.43 1.28
CA ARG A 195 12.87 7.91 2.51
C ARG A 195 12.89 6.41 2.62
N ILE A 196 11.86 5.71 2.15
CA ILE A 196 11.69 4.29 2.46
C ILE A 196 11.61 3.37 1.24
N CYS A 197 11.30 3.88 0.04
CA CYS A 197 11.12 3.03 -1.14
C CYS A 197 12.46 2.70 -1.80
N ASN A 198 12.62 1.44 -2.22
CA ASN A 198 13.75 1.00 -3.04
C ASN A 198 13.60 1.50 -4.47
N ARG A 199 12.41 1.33 -5.05
CA ARG A 199 12.01 1.89 -6.34
C ARG A 199 10.65 2.53 -6.24
N VAL A 200 10.39 3.47 -7.14
CA VAL A 200 9.12 4.16 -7.24
C VAL A 200 8.63 4.20 -8.68
N ALA A 201 7.33 4.00 -8.88
CA ALA A 201 6.64 4.30 -10.12
C ALA A 201 5.80 5.57 -9.91
N ILE A 202 6.04 6.58 -10.73
CA ILE A 202 5.23 7.80 -10.78
C ILE A 202 4.09 7.53 -11.75
N ILE A 203 2.84 7.60 -11.26
CA ILE A 203 1.64 7.41 -12.08
C ILE A 203 0.86 8.72 -12.16
N ASP A 204 0.42 9.04 -13.37
CA ASP A 204 -0.54 10.10 -13.62
C ASP A 204 -1.51 9.67 -14.71
N GLN A 205 -2.80 10.07 -14.58
CA GLN A 205 -3.88 9.76 -15.53
C GLN A 205 -3.92 8.28 -15.98
N GLY A 206 -3.63 7.36 -15.04
CA GLY A 206 -3.63 5.91 -15.27
C GLY A 206 -2.38 5.37 -15.95
N ARG A 207 -1.35 6.15 -16.23
CA ARG A 207 -0.11 5.76 -16.91
C ARG A 207 1.11 5.93 -16.02
N ILE A 208 2.07 5.01 -16.12
CA ILE A 208 3.38 5.17 -15.48
C ILE A 208 4.20 6.17 -16.31
N MET A 209 4.54 7.30 -15.68
CA MET A 209 5.35 8.36 -16.27
C MET A 209 6.84 8.10 -16.11
N ALA A 210 7.25 7.50 -14.98
CA ALA A 210 8.62 7.09 -14.72
C ALA A 210 8.66 5.95 -13.69
N LEU A 211 9.69 5.11 -13.76
CA LEU A 211 9.92 4.04 -12.81
C LEU A 211 11.42 3.84 -12.63
N ASP A 212 11.95 4.09 -11.44
CA ASP A 212 13.34 3.84 -11.06
C ASP A 212 13.53 4.00 -9.54
N THR A 213 14.77 3.93 -9.07
CA THR A 213 15.10 4.32 -7.69
C THR A 213 14.88 5.83 -7.49
N PRO A 214 14.50 6.28 -6.28
CA PRO A 214 14.37 7.71 -6.00
C PRO A 214 15.61 8.52 -6.41
N ALA A 215 16.80 8.00 -6.13
CA ALA A 215 18.06 8.66 -6.48
C ALA A 215 18.25 8.80 -8.00
N SER A 216 17.97 7.75 -8.77
CA SER A 216 18.08 7.77 -10.24
C SER A 216 17.10 8.78 -10.85
N LEU A 217 15.84 8.80 -10.40
CA LEU A 217 14.83 9.74 -10.88
C LEU A 217 15.23 11.20 -10.64
N LYS A 218 15.79 11.51 -9.46
CA LYS A 218 16.29 12.85 -9.14
C LYS A 218 17.45 13.26 -10.04
N MET A 219 18.44 12.37 -10.21
CA MET A 219 19.61 12.64 -11.05
C MET A 219 19.23 12.88 -12.52
N THR A 220 18.37 12.04 -13.08
CA THR A 220 17.96 12.12 -14.49
C THR A 220 17.12 13.36 -14.80
N ASN A 221 16.35 13.86 -13.83
CA ASN A 221 15.40 14.95 -14.06
C ASN A 221 15.83 16.33 -13.60
N GLY A 222 16.93 16.49 -12.87
CA GLY A 222 17.32 17.83 -12.42
C GLY A 222 18.65 17.93 -11.67
N GLY A 223 19.32 16.82 -11.39
CA GLY A 223 20.59 16.79 -10.66
C GLY A 223 20.42 16.64 -9.15
N GLY A 224 21.54 16.70 -8.40
CA GLY A 224 21.63 16.23 -7.01
C GLY A 224 20.82 16.97 -5.95
N GLU A 225 20.36 18.19 -6.21
CA GLU A 225 19.52 18.97 -5.29
C GLU A 225 18.02 18.83 -5.57
N THR A 226 17.64 18.13 -6.63
CA THR A 226 16.24 17.93 -7.06
C THR A 226 15.51 16.98 -6.10
N THR A 227 14.29 17.33 -5.69
CA THR A 227 13.41 16.48 -4.89
C THR A 227 12.57 15.55 -5.78
N LEU A 228 11.99 14.49 -5.21
CA LEU A 228 10.99 13.68 -5.96
C LEU A 228 9.74 14.49 -6.32
N GLU A 229 9.41 15.51 -5.55
CA GLU A 229 8.30 16.43 -5.86
C GLU A 229 8.60 17.24 -7.12
N ASP A 230 9.83 17.78 -7.26
CA ASP A 230 10.25 18.47 -8.48
C ASP A 230 10.21 17.55 -9.71
N VAL A 231 10.64 16.31 -9.55
CA VAL A 231 10.57 15.27 -10.60
C VAL A 231 9.12 15.04 -11.02
N PHE A 232 8.22 14.89 -10.03
CA PHE A 232 6.80 14.68 -10.27
C PHE A 232 6.21 15.88 -11.05
N LEU A 233 6.42 17.11 -10.59
CA LEU A 233 5.93 18.33 -11.25
C LEU A 233 6.43 18.45 -12.69
N LYS A 234 7.70 18.12 -12.92
CA LYS A 234 8.30 18.14 -14.25
C LYS A 234 7.67 17.12 -15.21
N LEU A 235 7.36 15.91 -14.71
CA LEU A 235 6.84 14.81 -15.53
C LEU A 235 5.33 14.95 -15.81
N THR A 236 4.57 15.50 -14.87
CA THR A 236 3.10 15.55 -14.96
C THR A 236 2.55 16.93 -15.30
N GLY A 237 3.33 18.00 -15.08
CA GLY A 237 2.88 19.39 -15.22
C GLY A 237 1.78 19.79 -14.23
N SER A 238 1.49 18.95 -13.23
CA SER A 238 0.38 19.11 -12.27
C SER A 238 0.91 19.38 -10.89
N LEU A 239 0.32 20.35 -10.17
CA LEU A 239 0.55 20.52 -8.73
C LEU A 239 -0.12 19.36 -7.95
N LEU A 240 0.56 18.82 -6.95
CA LEU A 240 0.06 17.71 -6.11
C LEU A 240 -1.13 18.11 -5.21
N PHE A 241 -1.34 19.42 -5.02
CA PHE A 241 -2.28 19.99 -4.07
C PHE A 241 -3.45 20.70 -4.76
N ASN A 242 -4.44 19.92 -5.21
CA ASN A 242 -5.78 20.42 -5.53
C ASN A 242 -6.84 19.64 -4.73
N ASP A 243 -6.70 19.60 -3.40
CA ASP A 243 -7.63 18.85 -2.52
C ASP A 243 -8.25 19.73 -1.41
N GLU A 244 -8.66 20.96 -1.72
CA GLU A 244 -9.50 21.74 -0.80
C GLU A 244 -10.73 22.40 -1.45
N GLU A 245 -11.29 21.86 -2.53
CA GLU A 245 -12.60 22.36 -3.01
C GLU A 245 -13.43 21.26 -3.68
N SER A 246 -14.01 20.34 -2.90
CA SER A 246 -15.16 19.53 -3.37
C SER A 246 -15.98 18.99 -2.18
N VAL A 247 -16.34 19.88 -1.24
CA VAL A 247 -17.47 19.63 -0.34
C VAL A 247 -18.36 20.87 -0.35
N LYS A 248 -19.30 20.89 -1.28
CA LYS A 248 -20.56 21.64 -1.18
C LYS A 248 -21.69 20.72 -1.55
#